data_1a4aff68bdbace6f36173e12234fd809
#
_entry.id   1a4aff68bdbace6f36173e12234fd809
#
_cell.length_a   1.000
_cell.length_b   1.000
_cell.length_c   1.000
_cell.angle_alpha   90.00
_cell.angle_beta   90.00
_cell.angle_gamma   90.00
#
_symmetry.space_group_name_H-M   'P 1'
#
loop_
_entity.id
_entity.type
_entity.pdbx_description
1 polymer ?
#
loop_
_entity_poly.entity_id
_entity_poly.type
_entity_poly.pdbx_seq_one_letter_code
_entity_poly.pdbx_strand_id
1 'polypeptide(L)'
;MPISKILSNWKNNVFDAVYWLEGEESFYIDQVVQYAEHKLLPDADQAFNLTIFYGKDADWAEVVNACKRYPVFAEKQVVILKEAQHMNSLEKLVSYIENPLSSTILVVAHKDKNVDGRSALAKLLKTKAVVVSTKKMYDNKLPDWVNQWVAENGYQISPKAVQIIVDHIGNDLSRIKNELEKLMVNLGDRKKITEDDIEKYIGISKEFNAFEFQDAIAHKKFSRAIQMIQYFESNHKAAPIQLILPTLYGFFSKLYAVYGLGTNDEKRIMSEVGLNFFSIKTTMAATRHYNYAKVEQILLLIHEYNLRVLGINDASNTDADLLKELVVKIMS
;
A
#
# COMPACT_ATOMS: atom_id res chain seq x y z
N MET A 1 -16.27 -0.25 12.57
CA MET A 1 -17.31 -0.58 11.54
C MET A 1 -16.61 -0.77 10.22
N PRO A 2 -16.97 -1.74 9.35
CA PRO A 2 -16.38 -1.84 8.00
C PRO A 2 -16.73 -0.62 7.14
N ILE A 3 -15.79 -0.17 6.32
CA ILE A 3 -15.95 0.98 5.41
C ILE A 3 -17.14 0.80 4.46
N SER A 4 -17.30 -0.40 3.92
CA SER A 4 -18.45 -0.74 3.07
C SER A 4 -19.79 -0.47 3.73
N LYS A 5 -19.89 -0.69 5.05
CA LYS A 5 -21.12 -0.39 5.82
C LYS A 5 -21.35 1.12 5.99
N ILE A 6 -20.29 1.91 6.18
CA ILE A 6 -20.40 3.38 6.22
C ILE A 6 -20.92 3.89 4.88
N LEU A 7 -20.30 3.50 3.78
CA LEU A 7 -20.68 3.94 2.45
C LEU A 7 -22.11 3.46 2.08
N SER A 8 -22.50 2.26 2.50
CA SER A 8 -23.86 1.77 2.32
C SER A 8 -24.89 2.58 3.14
N ASN A 9 -24.58 2.89 4.41
CA ASN A 9 -25.43 3.74 5.23
C ASN A 9 -25.61 5.13 4.60
N TRP A 10 -24.52 5.73 4.15
CA TRP A 10 -24.55 7.06 3.51
C TRP A 10 -25.37 7.08 2.21
N LYS A 11 -25.29 6.02 1.40
CA LYS A 11 -26.15 5.85 0.21
C LYS A 11 -27.63 5.78 0.56
N ASN A 12 -27.95 5.30 1.76
CA ASN A 12 -29.33 5.20 2.26
C ASN A 12 -29.73 6.39 3.15
N ASN A 13 -28.98 7.50 3.13
CA ASN A 13 -29.20 8.70 3.95
C ASN A 13 -29.20 8.43 5.46
N VAL A 14 -28.45 7.44 5.93
CA VAL A 14 -28.25 7.14 7.35
C VAL A 14 -26.90 7.66 7.79
N PHE A 15 -26.92 8.68 8.67
CA PHE A 15 -25.72 9.41 9.09
C PHE A 15 -25.58 9.41 10.60
N ASP A 16 -24.35 9.17 11.08
CA ASP A 16 -23.92 9.52 12.43
C ASP A 16 -23.30 10.92 12.43
N ALA A 17 -23.28 11.58 13.59
CA ALA A 17 -22.77 12.95 13.69
C ALA A 17 -21.24 13.02 13.60
N VAL A 18 -20.51 11.96 13.97
CA VAL A 18 -19.05 11.94 13.98
C VAL A 18 -18.52 10.63 13.41
N TYR A 19 -17.66 10.75 12.41
CA TYR A 19 -16.86 9.66 11.84
C TYR A 19 -15.38 9.92 12.10
N TRP A 20 -14.74 8.99 12.76
CA TRP A 20 -13.31 9.04 13.06
C TRP A 20 -12.59 7.91 12.33
N LEU A 21 -11.78 8.29 11.33
CA LEU A 21 -11.06 7.35 10.48
C LEU A 21 -9.59 7.44 10.85
N GLU A 22 -9.00 6.34 11.31
CA GLU A 22 -7.61 6.33 11.79
C GLU A 22 -6.86 5.09 11.31
N GLY A 23 -5.52 5.17 11.31
CA GLY A 23 -4.64 4.01 11.09
C GLY A 23 -3.70 4.14 9.91
N GLU A 24 -2.96 3.05 9.67
CA GLU A 24 -1.81 3.01 8.77
C GLU A 24 -2.20 2.91 7.27
N GLU A 25 -3.40 2.37 6.96
CA GLU A 25 -3.82 2.21 5.57
C GLU A 25 -4.67 3.40 5.11
N SER A 26 -3.98 4.40 4.56
CA SER A 26 -4.56 5.66 4.10
C SER A 26 -5.56 5.48 2.96
N PHE A 27 -5.39 4.47 2.11
CA PHE A 27 -6.27 4.19 0.97
C PHE A 27 -7.75 4.15 1.37
N TYR A 28 -8.05 3.40 2.42
CA TYR A 28 -9.43 3.25 2.89
C TYR A 28 -9.98 4.50 3.58
N ILE A 29 -9.11 5.25 4.28
CA ILE A 29 -9.47 6.54 4.87
C ILE A 29 -9.83 7.52 3.77
N ASP A 30 -8.99 7.62 2.74
CA ASP A 30 -9.20 8.52 1.61
C ASP A 30 -10.46 8.17 0.80
N GLN A 31 -10.80 6.89 0.67
CA GLN A 31 -12.03 6.45 0.02
C GLN A 31 -13.28 7.00 0.72
N VAL A 32 -13.31 6.96 2.05
CA VAL A 32 -14.44 7.50 2.84
C VAL A 32 -14.46 9.03 2.75
N VAL A 33 -13.30 9.68 2.89
CA VAL A 33 -13.19 11.14 2.79
C VAL A 33 -13.63 11.66 1.41
N GLN A 34 -13.17 11.03 0.32
CA GLN A 34 -13.58 11.40 -1.04
C GLN A 34 -15.09 11.24 -1.25
N TYR A 35 -15.68 10.19 -0.69
CA TYR A 35 -17.13 10.03 -0.76
C TYR A 35 -17.84 11.14 0.02
N ALA A 36 -17.34 11.49 1.23
CA ALA A 36 -17.89 12.56 2.04
C ALA A 36 -17.81 13.91 1.31
N GLU A 37 -16.69 14.17 0.66
CA GLU A 37 -16.43 15.44 -0.04
C GLU A 37 -17.33 15.63 -1.27
N HIS A 38 -17.61 14.55 -2.02
CA HIS A 38 -18.25 14.68 -3.34
C HIS A 38 -19.67 14.09 -3.42
N LYS A 39 -20.11 13.34 -2.41
CA LYS A 39 -21.36 12.55 -2.52
C LYS A 39 -22.31 12.66 -1.34
N LEU A 40 -21.90 13.26 -0.19
CA LEU A 40 -22.79 13.40 0.95
C LEU A 40 -23.80 14.53 0.80
N LEU A 41 -23.40 15.60 0.13
CA LEU A 41 -24.28 16.74 -0.14
C LEU A 41 -24.57 16.82 -1.64
N PRO A 42 -25.77 17.26 -2.03
CA PRO A 42 -26.06 17.67 -3.38
C PRO A 42 -25.08 18.78 -3.84
N ASP A 43 -24.71 18.83 -5.12
CA ASP A 43 -23.76 19.80 -5.64
C ASP A 43 -24.17 21.26 -5.33
N ALA A 44 -25.47 21.57 -5.35
CA ALA A 44 -26.00 22.89 -5.02
C ALA A 44 -25.78 23.30 -3.57
N ASP A 45 -25.73 22.33 -2.65
CA ASP A 45 -25.58 22.59 -1.21
C ASP A 45 -24.12 22.65 -0.76
N GLN A 46 -23.18 22.09 -1.54
CA GLN A 46 -21.77 21.99 -1.18
C GLN A 46 -21.13 23.36 -0.96
N ALA A 47 -21.46 24.35 -1.78
CA ALA A 47 -20.86 25.69 -1.70
C ALA A 47 -21.06 26.37 -0.32
N PHE A 48 -22.14 26.05 0.40
CA PHE A 48 -22.48 26.69 1.67
C PHE A 48 -22.37 25.74 2.87
N ASN A 49 -22.44 24.42 2.63
CA ASN A 49 -22.58 23.41 3.69
C ASN A 49 -21.43 22.40 3.73
N LEU A 50 -20.41 22.51 2.87
CA LEU A 50 -19.19 21.72 2.95
C LEU A 50 -18.04 22.62 3.42
N THR A 51 -17.37 22.21 4.50
CA THR A 51 -16.15 22.87 4.98
C THR A 51 -15.04 21.84 5.14
N ILE A 52 -13.89 22.13 4.54
CA ILE A 52 -12.72 21.23 4.59
C ILE A 52 -11.59 21.95 5.30
N PHE A 53 -11.03 21.28 6.30
CA PHE A 53 -9.85 21.71 7.04
C PHE A 53 -8.71 20.73 6.83
N TYR A 54 -7.47 21.24 6.91
CA TYR A 54 -6.24 20.46 6.94
C TYR A 54 -5.58 20.62 8.30
N GLY A 55 -5.23 19.53 8.96
CA GLY A 55 -4.75 19.53 10.33
C GLY A 55 -3.48 20.35 10.57
N LYS A 56 -2.66 20.57 9.53
CA LYS A 56 -1.46 21.41 9.62
C LYS A 56 -1.79 22.90 9.70
N ASP A 57 -2.86 23.34 9.03
CA ASP A 57 -3.19 24.75 8.81
C ASP A 57 -4.34 25.23 9.68
N ALA A 58 -5.18 24.32 10.18
CA ALA A 58 -6.39 24.65 10.91
C ALA A 58 -6.18 24.63 12.44
N ASP A 59 -6.83 25.59 13.13
CA ASP A 59 -6.99 25.55 14.59
C ASP A 59 -8.19 24.66 14.94
N TRP A 60 -8.08 23.92 16.05
CA TRP A 60 -9.19 23.12 16.61
C TRP A 60 -10.45 23.94 16.87
N ALA A 61 -10.32 25.21 17.30
CA ALA A 61 -11.45 26.09 17.57
C ALA A 61 -12.21 26.47 16.27
N GLU A 62 -11.51 26.64 15.16
CA GLU A 62 -12.14 26.88 13.86
C GLU A 62 -12.98 25.69 13.41
N VAL A 63 -12.44 24.47 13.58
CA VAL A 63 -13.16 23.23 13.26
C VAL A 63 -14.41 23.09 14.15
N VAL A 64 -14.26 23.30 15.46
CA VAL A 64 -15.39 23.26 16.41
C VAL A 64 -16.45 24.31 16.07
N ASN A 65 -16.03 25.53 15.75
CA ASN A 65 -16.95 26.61 15.35
C ASN A 65 -17.69 26.28 14.05
N ALA A 66 -17.00 25.73 13.06
CA ALA A 66 -17.64 25.27 11.83
C ALA A 66 -18.67 24.15 12.10
N CYS A 67 -18.32 23.20 12.95
CA CYS A 67 -19.24 22.11 13.33
C CYS A 67 -20.50 22.60 14.09
N LYS A 68 -20.40 23.75 14.79
CA LYS A 68 -21.53 24.33 15.56
C LYS A 68 -22.42 25.26 14.73
N ARG A 69 -22.09 25.55 13.50
CA ARG A 69 -22.97 26.31 12.60
C ARG A 69 -24.18 25.48 12.21
N TYR A 70 -25.27 26.16 11.88
CA TYR A 70 -26.42 25.48 11.26
C TYR A 70 -26.22 25.46 9.74
N PRO A 71 -26.70 24.42 9.05
CA PRO A 71 -26.67 24.37 7.59
C PRO A 71 -27.51 25.51 6.96
N VAL A 72 -27.09 25.97 5.80
CA VAL A 72 -27.75 27.06 5.06
C VAL A 72 -28.64 26.44 3.98
N PHE A 73 -29.94 26.61 4.07
CA PHE A 73 -30.96 26.06 3.15
C PHE A 73 -30.89 24.54 2.92
N ALA A 74 -30.29 23.78 3.86
CA ALA A 74 -30.12 22.35 3.80
C ALA A 74 -30.38 21.69 5.16
N GLU A 75 -30.64 20.39 5.18
CA GLU A 75 -30.84 19.65 6.44
C GLU A 75 -29.54 19.34 7.16
N LYS A 76 -28.45 19.21 6.39
CA LYS A 76 -27.15 18.78 6.88
C LYS A 76 -26.02 19.66 6.33
N GLN A 77 -24.98 19.80 7.13
CA GLN A 77 -23.67 20.27 6.69
C GLN A 77 -22.63 19.17 6.91
N VAL A 78 -21.54 19.23 6.16
CA VAL A 78 -20.41 18.32 6.26
C VAL A 78 -19.16 19.12 6.59
N VAL A 79 -18.48 18.72 7.67
CA VAL A 79 -17.18 19.27 8.05
C VAL A 79 -16.16 18.15 7.96
N ILE A 80 -15.11 18.34 7.17
CA ILE A 80 -14.05 17.35 6.96
C ILE A 80 -12.74 17.91 7.52
N LEU A 81 -12.11 17.17 8.43
CA LEU A 81 -10.77 17.44 8.89
C LEU A 81 -9.80 16.40 8.29
N LYS A 82 -9.07 16.80 7.27
CA LYS A 82 -8.02 15.99 6.64
C LYS A 82 -6.72 16.12 7.41
N GLU A 83 -5.92 15.04 7.43
CA GLU A 83 -4.58 15.04 8.04
C GLU A 83 -4.59 15.46 9.52
N ALA A 84 -5.58 15.02 10.26
CA ALA A 84 -5.80 15.39 11.67
C ALA A 84 -4.60 15.09 12.58
N GLN A 85 -3.72 14.13 12.20
CA GLN A 85 -2.48 13.81 12.93
C GLN A 85 -1.48 14.98 13.02
N HIS A 86 -1.64 16.00 12.19
CA HIS A 86 -0.80 17.20 12.17
C HIS A 86 -1.42 18.40 12.90
N MET A 87 -2.66 18.25 13.39
CA MET A 87 -3.32 19.33 14.13
C MET A 87 -2.75 19.48 15.53
N ASN A 88 -2.41 20.70 15.88
CA ASN A 88 -2.05 21.04 17.26
C ASN A 88 -3.29 20.98 18.17
N SER A 89 -3.14 20.40 19.36
CA SER A 89 -4.24 20.31 20.35
C SER A 89 -5.50 19.58 19.81
N LEU A 90 -5.31 18.52 19.01
CA LEU A 90 -6.38 17.70 18.44
C LEU A 90 -7.35 17.18 19.52
N GLU A 91 -6.86 16.93 20.74
CA GLU A 91 -7.64 16.46 21.88
C GLU A 91 -8.75 17.45 22.30
N LYS A 92 -8.64 18.74 21.95
CA LYS A 92 -9.66 19.75 22.25
C LYS A 92 -10.94 19.59 21.41
N LEU A 93 -10.93 18.79 20.37
CA LEU A 93 -12.14 18.40 19.64
C LEU A 93 -13.15 17.65 20.53
N VAL A 94 -12.72 17.11 21.68
CA VAL A 94 -13.59 16.56 22.73
C VAL A 94 -14.75 17.50 23.04
N SER A 95 -14.50 18.80 23.12
CA SER A 95 -15.52 19.82 23.42
C SER A 95 -16.72 19.86 22.46
N TYR A 96 -16.55 19.38 21.24
CA TYR A 96 -17.63 19.21 20.27
C TYR A 96 -18.18 17.78 20.26
N ILE A 97 -17.28 16.78 20.30
CA ILE A 97 -17.64 15.36 20.19
C ILE A 97 -18.50 14.88 21.36
N GLU A 98 -18.41 15.51 22.53
CA GLU A 98 -19.27 15.22 23.67
C GLU A 98 -20.77 15.43 23.36
N ASN A 99 -21.07 16.51 22.65
CA ASN A 99 -22.44 16.89 22.29
C ASN A 99 -22.51 17.40 20.84
N PRO A 100 -22.36 16.51 19.86
CA PRO A 100 -22.33 16.90 18.45
C PRO A 100 -23.76 17.30 17.99
N LEU A 101 -23.81 18.26 17.07
CA LEU A 101 -25.07 18.64 16.44
C LEU A 101 -25.51 17.54 15.45
N SER A 102 -26.81 17.20 15.52
CA SER A 102 -27.38 16.21 14.59
C SER A 102 -27.46 16.70 13.15
N SER A 103 -27.40 18.02 12.92
CA SER A 103 -27.37 18.63 11.59
C SER A 103 -25.96 18.67 10.96
N THR A 104 -24.92 18.28 11.71
CA THR A 104 -23.53 18.29 11.22
C THR A 104 -23.00 16.87 11.14
N ILE A 105 -22.34 16.56 10.02
CA ILE A 105 -21.57 15.33 9.83
C ILE A 105 -20.08 15.73 9.88
N LEU A 106 -19.41 15.39 10.99
CA LEU A 106 -17.97 15.60 11.13
C LEU A 106 -17.22 14.33 10.69
N VAL A 107 -16.34 14.47 9.69
CA VAL A 107 -15.46 13.38 9.22
C VAL A 107 -14.01 13.76 9.51
N VAL A 108 -13.35 12.99 10.37
CA VAL A 108 -11.96 13.20 10.76
C VAL A 108 -11.09 12.10 10.17
N ALA A 109 -10.09 12.48 9.37
CA ALA A 109 -9.07 11.60 8.80
C ALA A 109 -7.76 11.76 9.57
N HIS A 110 -7.43 10.78 10.40
CA HIS A 110 -6.22 10.70 11.20
C HIS A 110 -5.34 9.58 10.68
N LYS A 111 -4.40 9.89 9.79
CA LYS A 111 -3.57 8.91 9.08
C LYS A 111 -2.34 8.49 9.88
N ASP A 112 -1.69 7.41 9.43
CA ASP A 112 -0.40 6.86 9.86
C ASP A 112 -0.39 6.23 11.25
N LYS A 113 -1.28 6.60 12.14
CA LYS A 113 -1.34 6.09 13.51
C LYS A 113 -2.77 6.14 14.06
N ASN A 114 -3.00 5.41 15.13
CA ASN A 114 -4.24 5.51 15.90
C ASN A 114 -4.08 6.53 17.04
N VAL A 115 -5.19 7.09 17.50
CA VAL A 115 -5.20 7.87 18.74
C VAL A 115 -4.82 6.99 19.92
N ASP A 116 -4.03 7.53 20.88
CA ASP A 116 -3.68 6.78 22.10
C ASP A 116 -4.94 6.34 22.83
N GLY A 117 -5.16 5.03 22.90
CA GLY A 117 -6.36 4.43 23.49
C GLY A 117 -6.61 4.76 24.96
N ARG A 118 -5.60 5.32 25.66
CA ARG A 118 -5.69 5.78 27.07
C ARG A 118 -6.19 7.21 27.18
N SER A 119 -6.15 8.00 26.10
CA SER A 119 -6.55 9.39 26.08
C SER A 119 -8.06 9.57 26.34
N ALA A 120 -8.46 10.75 26.82
CA ALA A 120 -9.86 11.13 26.98
C ALA A 120 -10.58 11.12 25.63
N LEU A 121 -9.92 11.60 24.57
CA LEU A 121 -10.44 11.59 23.21
C LEU A 121 -10.77 10.16 22.74
N ALA A 122 -9.84 9.21 22.87
CA ALA A 122 -10.09 7.83 22.46
C ALA A 122 -11.26 7.16 23.22
N LYS A 123 -11.40 7.45 24.51
CA LYS A 123 -12.52 6.95 25.32
C LYS A 123 -13.85 7.52 24.84
N LEU A 124 -13.88 8.81 24.52
CA LEU A 124 -15.09 9.49 24.03
C LEU A 124 -15.48 8.99 22.64
N LEU A 125 -14.52 8.85 21.73
CA LEU A 125 -14.75 8.35 20.37
C LEU A 125 -15.43 6.97 20.36
N LYS A 126 -15.10 6.07 21.29
CA LYS A 126 -15.72 4.75 21.39
C LYS A 126 -17.23 4.79 21.65
N THR A 127 -17.72 5.87 22.25
CA THR A 127 -19.14 6.00 22.66
C THR A 127 -19.93 6.98 21.79
N LYS A 128 -19.25 7.94 21.16
CA LYS A 128 -19.89 9.07 20.46
C LYS A 128 -19.59 9.12 18.96
N ALA A 129 -18.70 8.29 18.46
CA ALA A 129 -18.29 8.32 17.05
C ALA A 129 -18.33 6.93 16.41
N VAL A 130 -18.50 6.92 15.10
CA VAL A 130 -18.21 5.75 14.29
C VAL A 130 -16.70 5.74 14.04
N VAL A 131 -15.99 4.86 14.75
CA VAL A 131 -14.53 4.74 14.61
C VAL A 131 -14.20 3.63 13.62
N VAL A 132 -13.31 3.94 12.66
CA VAL A 132 -12.70 2.98 11.74
C VAL A 132 -11.21 3.02 11.93
N SER A 133 -10.64 1.88 12.32
CA SER A 133 -9.19 1.73 12.41
C SER A 133 -8.70 0.85 11.26
N THR A 134 -7.77 1.37 10.46
CA THR A 134 -7.18 0.68 9.32
C THR A 134 -5.77 0.17 9.66
N LYS A 135 -5.40 -0.97 9.09
CA LYS A 135 -4.05 -1.53 9.22
C LYS A 135 -3.48 -1.74 7.83
N LYS A 136 -2.16 -1.57 7.72
CA LYS A 136 -1.44 -1.85 6.49
C LYS A 136 -1.73 -3.27 6.03
N MET A 137 -2.01 -3.42 4.73
CA MET A 137 -2.27 -4.74 4.17
C MET A 137 -0.97 -5.54 4.09
N TYR A 138 -1.03 -6.82 4.47
CA TYR A 138 0.10 -7.73 4.31
C TYR A 138 0.31 -8.10 2.83
N ASP A 139 1.56 -8.23 2.41
CA ASP A 139 1.94 -8.51 1.02
C ASP A 139 1.25 -9.76 0.45
N ASN A 140 1.08 -10.81 1.27
CA ASN A 140 0.41 -12.04 0.86
C ASN A 140 -1.09 -11.89 0.58
N LYS A 141 -1.70 -10.77 0.96
CA LYS A 141 -3.12 -10.44 0.71
C LYS A 141 -3.34 -9.54 -0.51
N LEU A 142 -2.26 -8.92 -1.00
CA LEU A 142 -2.35 -8.01 -2.14
C LEU A 142 -2.89 -8.66 -3.42
N PRO A 143 -2.49 -9.90 -3.80
CA PRO A 143 -3.04 -10.54 -4.99
C PRO A 143 -4.56 -10.73 -4.92
N ASP A 144 -5.09 -11.13 -3.77
CA ASP A 144 -6.53 -11.29 -3.56
C ASP A 144 -7.25 -9.95 -3.67
N TRP A 145 -6.67 -8.90 -3.06
CA TRP A 145 -7.21 -7.55 -3.11
C TRP A 145 -7.25 -7.00 -4.55
N VAL A 146 -6.18 -7.17 -5.31
CA VAL A 146 -6.12 -6.74 -6.73
C VAL A 146 -7.19 -7.45 -7.57
N ASN A 147 -7.31 -8.77 -7.41
CA ASN A 147 -8.33 -9.55 -8.12
C ASN A 147 -9.75 -9.07 -7.78
N GLN A 148 -10.03 -8.87 -6.49
CA GLN A 148 -11.33 -8.38 -6.03
C GLN A 148 -11.61 -6.98 -6.58
N TRP A 149 -10.66 -6.05 -6.47
CA TRP A 149 -10.82 -4.67 -6.92
C TRP A 149 -11.07 -4.61 -8.44
N VAL A 150 -10.33 -5.39 -9.22
CA VAL A 150 -10.51 -5.49 -10.69
C VAL A 150 -11.88 -6.06 -11.04
N ALA A 151 -12.34 -7.09 -10.33
CA ALA A 151 -13.66 -7.69 -10.54
C ALA A 151 -14.80 -6.73 -10.17
N GLU A 152 -14.69 -5.97 -9.08
CA GLU A 152 -15.65 -4.94 -8.67
C GLU A 152 -15.82 -3.83 -9.73
N ASN A 153 -14.77 -3.57 -10.53
CA ASN A 153 -14.80 -2.64 -11.65
C ASN A 153 -15.22 -3.29 -13.00
N GLY A 154 -15.65 -4.54 -12.98
CA GLY A 154 -16.17 -5.25 -14.18
C GLY A 154 -15.08 -5.77 -15.13
N TYR A 155 -13.85 -5.95 -14.64
CA TYR A 155 -12.73 -6.48 -15.41
C TYR A 155 -12.24 -7.82 -14.83
N GLN A 156 -11.40 -8.49 -15.61
CA GLN A 156 -10.63 -9.67 -15.22
C GLN A 156 -9.15 -9.38 -15.39
N ILE A 157 -8.31 -10.03 -14.59
CA ILE A 157 -6.86 -9.86 -14.67
C ILE A 157 -6.18 -11.23 -14.65
N SER A 158 -5.12 -11.41 -15.47
CA SER A 158 -4.36 -12.66 -15.47
C SER A 158 -3.56 -12.80 -14.17
N PRO A 159 -3.37 -14.04 -13.66
CA PRO A 159 -2.57 -14.24 -12.44
C PRO A 159 -1.14 -13.69 -12.56
N LYS A 160 -0.53 -13.76 -13.74
CA LYS A 160 0.81 -13.21 -13.98
C LYS A 160 0.80 -11.68 -13.95
N ALA A 161 -0.23 -11.02 -14.50
CA ALA A 161 -0.37 -9.56 -14.42
C ALA A 161 -0.57 -9.08 -12.98
N VAL A 162 -1.35 -9.79 -12.16
CA VAL A 162 -1.50 -9.51 -10.72
C VAL A 162 -0.13 -9.56 -10.04
N GLN A 163 0.63 -10.63 -10.28
CA GLN A 163 1.93 -10.79 -9.65
C GLN A 163 2.90 -9.67 -10.03
N ILE A 164 2.99 -9.32 -11.32
CA ILE A 164 3.86 -8.22 -11.80
C ILE A 164 3.51 -6.89 -11.11
N ILE A 165 2.22 -6.56 -11.00
CA ILE A 165 1.78 -5.31 -10.33
C ILE A 165 2.15 -5.32 -8.85
N VAL A 166 1.78 -6.38 -8.14
CA VAL A 166 2.01 -6.50 -6.70
C VAL A 166 3.51 -6.46 -6.38
N ASP A 167 4.29 -7.20 -7.15
CA ASP A 167 5.74 -7.28 -6.96
C ASP A 167 6.43 -5.93 -7.23
N HIS A 168 6.00 -5.20 -8.26
CA HIS A 168 6.63 -3.94 -8.63
C HIS A 168 6.20 -2.75 -7.76
N ILE A 169 4.94 -2.71 -7.35
CA ILE A 169 4.39 -1.58 -6.60
C ILE A 169 4.46 -1.81 -5.09
N GLY A 170 4.40 -3.08 -4.65
CA GLY A 170 4.30 -3.42 -3.23
C GLY A 170 2.92 -3.10 -2.65
N ASN A 171 2.86 -2.85 -1.35
CA ASN A 171 1.61 -2.64 -0.63
C ASN A 171 1.08 -1.19 -0.62
N ASP A 172 1.35 -0.43 -1.67
CA ASP A 172 0.73 0.87 -1.91
C ASP A 172 -0.58 0.71 -2.71
N LEU A 173 -1.69 0.52 -1.99
CA LEU A 173 -3.02 0.29 -2.60
C LEU A 173 -3.47 1.46 -3.48
N SER A 174 -3.11 2.70 -3.11
CA SER A 174 -3.47 3.90 -3.90
C SER A 174 -2.75 3.90 -5.24
N ARG A 175 -1.47 3.55 -5.25
CA ARG A 175 -0.68 3.45 -6.46
C ARG A 175 -1.15 2.30 -7.34
N ILE A 176 -1.43 1.12 -6.76
CA ILE A 176 -1.98 -0.02 -7.50
C ILE A 176 -3.30 0.37 -8.16
N LYS A 177 -4.22 0.98 -7.42
CA LYS A 177 -5.50 1.48 -7.94
C LYS A 177 -5.30 2.42 -9.13
N ASN A 178 -4.46 3.44 -8.97
CA ASN A 178 -4.24 4.44 -9.99
C ASN A 178 -3.66 3.85 -11.28
N GLU A 179 -2.72 2.90 -11.18
CA GLU A 179 -2.17 2.21 -12.33
C GLU A 179 -3.20 1.31 -13.02
N LEU A 180 -4.04 0.61 -12.25
CA LEU A 180 -5.12 -0.21 -12.80
C LEU A 180 -6.20 0.64 -13.48
N GLU A 181 -6.61 1.78 -12.90
CA GLU A 181 -7.57 2.71 -13.49
C GLU A 181 -7.04 3.28 -14.81
N LYS A 182 -5.80 3.73 -14.84
CA LYS A 182 -5.11 4.19 -16.05
C LYS A 182 -5.11 3.11 -17.14
N LEU A 183 -4.85 1.88 -16.75
CA LEU A 183 -4.85 0.75 -17.66
C LEU A 183 -6.25 0.47 -18.21
N MET A 184 -7.28 0.42 -17.36
CA MET A 184 -8.67 0.16 -17.76
C MET A 184 -9.17 1.19 -18.77
N VAL A 185 -8.82 2.47 -18.60
CA VAL A 185 -9.15 3.53 -19.57
C VAL A 185 -8.57 3.23 -20.96
N ASN A 186 -7.39 2.64 -21.03
CA ASN A 186 -6.69 2.34 -22.29
C ASN A 186 -7.13 1.02 -22.95
N LEU A 187 -7.88 0.17 -22.27
CA LEU A 187 -8.34 -1.12 -22.82
C LEU A 187 -9.53 -1.01 -23.78
N GLY A 188 -10.24 0.14 -23.82
CA GLY A 188 -11.49 0.29 -24.58
C GLY A 188 -12.54 -0.72 -24.14
N ASP A 189 -13.11 -1.46 -25.10
CA ASP A 189 -14.17 -2.45 -24.83
C ASP A 189 -13.67 -3.76 -24.22
N ARG A 190 -12.37 -3.99 -24.22
CA ARG A 190 -11.77 -5.21 -23.68
C ARG A 190 -11.80 -5.20 -22.16
N LYS A 191 -12.30 -6.29 -21.55
CA LYS A 191 -12.45 -6.43 -20.09
C LYS A 191 -11.44 -7.36 -19.43
N LYS A 192 -10.40 -7.79 -20.15
CA LYS A 192 -9.36 -8.67 -19.64
C LYS A 192 -8.00 -7.97 -19.68
N ILE A 193 -7.38 -7.86 -18.52
CA ILE A 193 -6.04 -7.30 -18.30
C ILE A 193 -5.02 -8.44 -18.39
N THR A 194 -3.98 -8.24 -19.19
CA THR A 194 -2.89 -9.20 -19.40
C THR A 194 -1.53 -8.57 -19.02
N GLU A 195 -0.50 -9.39 -18.96
CA GLU A 195 0.88 -8.94 -18.74
C GLU A 195 1.39 -8.01 -19.85
N ASP A 196 0.92 -8.18 -21.09
CA ASP A 196 1.25 -7.28 -22.20
C ASP A 196 0.67 -5.88 -21.98
N ASP A 197 -0.49 -5.79 -21.35
CA ASP A 197 -1.10 -4.51 -21.00
C ASP A 197 -0.31 -3.79 -19.90
N ILE A 198 0.20 -4.55 -18.92
CA ILE A 198 1.07 -4.01 -17.87
C ILE A 198 2.34 -3.42 -18.48
N GLU A 199 2.99 -4.17 -19.38
CA GLU A 199 4.19 -3.70 -20.06
C GLU A 199 3.91 -2.45 -20.91
N LYS A 200 2.84 -2.47 -21.69
CA LYS A 200 2.49 -1.39 -22.62
C LYS A 200 2.04 -0.10 -21.94
N TYR A 201 1.20 -0.18 -20.89
CA TYR A 201 0.51 0.97 -20.33
C TYR A 201 1.06 1.42 -18.98
N ILE A 202 1.72 0.53 -18.24
CA ILE A 202 2.38 0.84 -16.95
C ILE A 202 3.90 0.97 -17.13
N GLY A 203 4.46 0.28 -18.14
CA GLY A 203 5.89 0.35 -18.44
C GLY A 203 6.73 -0.63 -17.60
N ILE A 204 6.09 -1.62 -16.96
CA ILE A 204 6.78 -2.67 -16.23
C ILE A 204 7.04 -3.83 -17.19
N SER A 205 8.31 -4.10 -17.50
CA SER A 205 8.65 -5.23 -18.37
C SER A 205 8.25 -6.56 -17.72
N LYS A 206 7.56 -7.40 -18.50
CA LYS A 206 7.17 -8.75 -18.06
C LYS A 206 8.33 -9.74 -18.01
N GLU A 207 9.44 -9.41 -18.66
CA GLU A 207 10.63 -10.29 -18.78
C GLU A 207 11.85 -9.75 -18.05
N PHE A 208 11.97 -8.42 -17.91
CA PHE A 208 13.13 -7.73 -17.34
C PHE A 208 12.67 -6.82 -16.19
N ASN A 209 12.44 -7.41 -15.03
CA ASN A 209 12.10 -6.73 -13.80
C ASN A 209 12.83 -7.35 -12.61
N ALA A 210 12.76 -6.72 -11.42
CA ALA A 210 13.50 -7.16 -10.25
C ALA A 210 13.12 -8.59 -9.79
N PHE A 211 11.88 -9.02 -10.02
CA PHE A 211 11.40 -10.35 -9.60
C PHE A 211 11.82 -11.45 -10.57
N GLU A 212 11.77 -11.20 -11.87
CA GLU A 212 12.34 -12.11 -12.87
C GLU A 212 13.87 -12.24 -12.67
N PHE A 213 14.52 -11.15 -12.24
CA PHE A 213 15.94 -11.17 -11.86
C PHE A 213 16.18 -12.04 -10.62
N GLN A 214 15.36 -11.88 -9.58
CA GLN A 214 15.36 -12.73 -8.39
C GLN A 214 15.14 -14.20 -8.77
N ASP A 215 14.19 -14.51 -9.68
CA ASP A 215 13.93 -15.88 -10.15
C ASP A 215 15.15 -16.46 -10.86
N ALA A 216 15.80 -15.67 -11.71
CA ALA A 216 17.04 -16.10 -12.38
C ALA A 216 18.14 -16.44 -11.37
N ILE A 217 18.29 -15.66 -10.30
CA ILE A 217 19.22 -15.94 -9.20
C ILE A 217 18.79 -17.18 -8.41
N ALA A 218 17.53 -17.28 -8.03
CA ALA A 218 16.99 -18.42 -7.27
C ALA A 218 17.26 -19.77 -7.94
N HIS A 219 17.21 -19.79 -9.27
CA HIS A 219 17.47 -20.99 -10.09
C HIS A 219 18.90 -21.10 -10.64
N LYS A 220 19.85 -20.26 -10.18
CA LYS A 220 21.24 -20.19 -10.68
C LYS A 220 21.34 -20.04 -12.21
N LYS A 221 20.42 -19.30 -12.84
CA LYS A 221 20.43 -19.00 -14.29
C LYS A 221 21.38 -17.84 -14.59
N PHE A 222 22.69 -18.06 -14.45
CA PHE A 222 23.71 -17.01 -14.51
C PHE A 222 23.64 -16.16 -15.80
N SER A 223 23.61 -16.81 -16.98
CA SER A 223 23.53 -16.10 -18.27
C SER A 223 22.30 -15.18 -18.35
N ARG A 224 21.15 -15.62 -17.81
CA ARG A 224 19.94 -14.82 -17.77
C ARG A 224 20.09 -13.61 -16.84
N ALA A 225 20.67 -13.80 -15.67
CA ALA A 225 20.93 -12.70 -14.73
C ALA A 225 21.84 -11.63 -15.36
N ILE A 226 22.90 -12.02 -16.07
CA ILE A 226 23.79 -11.08 -16.76
C ILE A 226 23.07 -10.34 -17.90
N GLN A 227 22.27 -11.01 -18.72
CA GLN A 227 21.44 -10.35 -19.73
C GLN A 227 20.51 -9.31 -19.14
N MET A 228 19.92 -9.62 -17.98
CA MET A 228 19.01 -8.69 -17.28
C MET A 228 19.77 -7.46 -16.77
N ILE A 229 20.99 -7.63 -16.24
CA ILE A 229 21.80 -6.48 -15.80
C ILE A 229 22.14 -5.57 -16.99
N GLN A 230 22.49 -6.13 -18.15
CA GLN A 230 22.74 -5.36 -19.37
C GLN A 230 21.50 -4.57 -19.82
N TYR A 231 20.31 -5.19 -19.70
CA TYR A 231 19.06 -4.49 -19.97
C TYR A 231 18.81 -3.36 -19.00
N PHE A 232 19.03 -3.56 -17.70
CA PHE A 232 18.87 -2.53 -16.68
C PHE A 232 19.84 -1.37 -16.84
N GLU A 233 21.08 -1.65 -17.27
CA GLU A 233 22.08 -0.65 -17.60
C GLU A 233 21.62 0.30 -18.71
N SER A 234 20.91 -0.24 -19.72
CA SER A 234 20.34 0.54 -20.82
C SER A 234 18.97 1.16 -20.48
N ASN A 235 18.28 0.65 -19.44
CA ASN A 235 16.91 1.01 -19.07
C ASN A 235 16.81 1.20 -17.56
N HIS A 236 17.46 2.22 -17.01
CA HIS A 236 17.57 2.47 -15.55
C HIS A 236 16.22 2.54 -14.79
N LYS A 237 15.12 2.83 -15.49
CA LYS A 237 13.78 2.87 -14.87
C LYS A 237 13.12 1.50 -14.75
N ALA A 238 13.59 0.48 -15.49
CA ALA A 238 12.95 -0.84 -15.49
C ALA A 238 13.13 -1.58 -14.16
N ALA A 239 14.33 -1.52 -13.59
CA ALA A 239 14.62 -2.07 -12.27
C ALA A 239 15.83 -1.33 -11.66
N PRO A 240 15.62 -0.21 -11.00
CA PRO A 240 16.71 0.49 -10.30
C PRO A 240 17.27 -0.37 -9.18
N ILE A 241 18.55 -0.22 -8.89
CA ILE A 241 19.26 -1.03 -7.88
C ILE A 241 18.58 -0.91 -6.50
N GLN A 242 17.97 0.24 -6.21
CA GLN A 242 17.19 0.51 -5.00
C GLN A 242 15.92 -0.35 -4.89
N LEU A 243 15.45 -0.95 -5.99
CA LEU A 243 14.37 -1.94 -6.02
C LEU A 243 14.93 -3.36 -6.00
N ILE A 244 16.04 -3.62 -6.69
CA ILE A 244 16.65 -4.95 -6.81
C ILE A 244 17.17 -5.45 -5.46
N LEU A 245 17.95 -4.63 -4.74
CA LEU A 245 18.55 -5.07 -3.48
C LEU A 245 17.52 -5.44 -2.41
N PRO A 246 16.48 -4.63 -2.12
CA PRO A 246 15.42 -5.03 -1.21
C PRO A 246 14.65 -6.28 -1.65
N THR A 247 14.43 -6.45 -2.97
CA THR A 247 13.77 -7.64 -3.52
C THR A 247 14.59 -8.91 -3.24
N LEU A 248 15.89 -8.86 -3.50
CA LEU A 248 16.81 -9.98 -3.19
C LEU A 248 16.90 -10.23 -1.69
N TYR A 249 17.03 -9.19 -0.88
CA TYR A 249 17.06 -9.30 0.58
C TYR A 249 15.79 -9.95 1.12
N GLY A 250 14.61 -9.51 0.68
CA GLY A 250 13.33 -10.09 1.06
C GLY A 250 13.21 -11.56 0.68
N PHE A 251 13.69 -11.94 -0.52
CA PHE A 251 13.71 -13.33 -0.95
C PHE A 251 14.62 -14.21 -0.09
N PHE A 252 15.87 -13.82 0.11
CA PHE A 252 16.83 -14.59 0.90
C PHE A 252 16.48 -14.61 2.40
N SER A 253 15.85 -13.55 2.93
CA SER A 253 15.31 -13.53 4.29
C SER A 253 14.19 -14.56 4.47
N LYS A 254 13.28 -14.67 3.51
CA LYS A 254 12.23 -15.69 3.51
C LYS A 254 12.81 -17.09 3.36
N LEU A 255 13.80 -17.28 2.49
CA LEU A 255 14.52 -18.55 2.35
C LEU A 255 15.25 -18.94 3.65
N TYR A 256 15.84 -17.98 4.35
CA TYR A 256 16.45 -18.19 5.67
C TYR A 256 15.42 -18.65 6.70
N ALA A 257 14.25 -18.01 6.74
CA ALA A 257 13.15 -18.39 7.61
C ALA A 257 12.63 -19.81 7.32
N VAL A 258 12.56 -20.23 6.04
CA VAL A 258 12.20 -21.60 5.65
C VAL A 258 13.14 -22.63 6.30
N TYR A 259 14.44 -22.37 6.30
CA TYR A 259 15.39 -23.24 6.99
C TYR A 259 15.16 -23.30 8.50
N GLY A 260 14.83 -22.16 9.12
CA GLY A 260 14.52 -22.08 10.56
C GLY A 260 13.29 -22.88 10.97
N LEU A 261 12.31 -23.10 10.06
CA LEU A 261 11.12 -23.91 10.34
C LEU A 261 11.40 -25.42 10.35
N GLY A 262 12.46 -25.89 9.70
CA GLY A 262 12.84 -27.30 9.66
C GLY A 262 11.76 -28.24 9.10
N THR A 263 10.88 -27.75 8.23
CA THR A 263 9.79 -28.52 7.62
C THR A 263 9.74 -28.34 6.11
N ASN A 264 9.22 -29.34 5.40
CA ASN A 264 8.96 -29.28 3.96
C ASN A 264 7.44 -29.15 3.66
N ASP A 265 6.60 -28.96 4.68
CA ASP A 265 5.17 -28.71 4.47
C ASP A 265 4.95 -27.32 3.89
N GLU A 266 4.68 -27.26 2.58
CA GLU A 266 4.46 -26.01 1.86
C GLU A 266 3.34 -25.15 2.46
N LYS A 267 2.26 -25.76 2.96
CA LYS A 267 1.15 -25.00 3.56
C LYS A 267 1.58 -24.29 4.83
N ARG A 268 2.33 -24.99 5.67
CA ARG A 268 2.88 -24.44 6.89
C ARG A 268 3.89 -23.35 6.59
N ILE A 269 4.81 -23.58 5.63
CA ILE A 269 5.80 -22.60 5.19
C ILE A 269 5.10 -21.34 4.66
N MET A 270 4.09 -21.48 3.79
CA MET A 270 3.32 -20.35 3.28
C MET A 270 2.68 -19.52 4.39
N SER A 271 2.10 -20.17 5.38
CA SER A 271 1.43 -19.51 6.51
C SER A 271 2.41 -18.78 7.44
N GLU A 272 3.52 -19.42 7.81
CA GLU A 272 4.45 -18.91 8.83
C GLU A 272 5.47 -17.91 8.24
N VAL A 273 5.91 -18.11 6.99
CA VAL A 273 6.87 -17.22 6.32
C VAL A 273 6.17 -16.10 5.51
N GLY A 274 4.86 -16.21 5.31
CA GLY A 274 4.11 -15.24 4.51
C GLY A 274 4.38 -15.36 3.02
N LEU A 275 4.57 -16.58 2.49
CA LEU A 275 4.73 -16.84 1.06
C LEU A 275 3.37 -17.04 0.40
N ASN A 276 3.23 -16.55 -0.84
CA ASN A 276 2.08 -16.85 -1.68
C ASN A 276 2.32 -18.10 -2.54
N PHE A 277 1.29 -18.56 -3.25
CA PHE A 277 1.35 -19.75 -4.10
C PHE A 277 2.42 -19.68 -5.21
N PHE A 278 2.73 -18.49 -5.70
CA PHE A 278 3.75 -18.33 -6.75
C PHE A 278 5.16 -18.34 -6.16
N SER A 279 5.38 -17.63 -5.06
CA SER A 279 6.69 -17.50 -4.43
C SER A 279 7.17 -18.78 -3.74
N ILE A 280 6.27 -19.64 -3.25
CA ILE A 280 6.66 -20.89 -2.58
C ILE A 280 7.48 -21.80 -3.50
N LYS A 281 7.08 -21.94 -4.76
CA LYS A 281 7.78 -22.81 -5.72
C LYS A 281 9.22 -22.35 -5.98
N THR A 282 9.41 -21.06 -6.23
CA THR A 282 10.75 -20.46 -6.43
C THR A 282 11.58 -20.57 -5.16
N THR A 283 11.00 -20.32 -3.98
CA THR A 283 11.70 -20.43 -2.69
C THR A 283 12.13 -21.87 -2.42
N MET A 284 11.26 -22.87 -2.64
CA MET A 284 11.61 -24.28 -2.48
C MET A 284 12.62 -24.77 -3.52
N ALA A 285 12.58 -24.25 -4.75
CA ALA A 285 13.60 -24.56 -5.75
C ALA A 285 14.98 -24.03 -5.32
N ALA A 286 15.04 -22.83 -4.73
CA ALA A 286 16.27 -22.22 -4.26
C ALA A 286 16.96 -23.00 -3.13
N THR A 287 16.23 -23.78 -2.30
CA THR A 287 16.84 -24.64 -1.27
C THR A 287 17.81 -25.67 -1.84
N ARG A 288 17.64 -26.05 -3.12
CA ARG A 288 18.52 -26.99 -3.82
C ARG A 288 19.88 -26.38 -4.21
N HIS A 289 19.93 -25.05 -4.30
CA HIS A 289 21.10 -24.32 -4.78
C HIS A 289 21.84 -23.55 -3.68
N TYR A 290 21.13 -23.16 -2.63
CA TYR A 290 21.65 -22.33 -1.54
C TYR A 290 21.37 -23.03 -0.22
N ASN A 291 22.40 -23.52 0.45
CA ASN A 291 22.23 -24.08 1.81
C ASN A 291 22.15 -22.96 2.85
N TYR A 292 21.80 -23.29 4.07
CA TYR A 292 21.60 -22.34 5.19
C TYR A 292 22.79 -21.36 5.36
N ALA A 293 24.03 -21.89 5.42
CA ALA A 293 25.23 -21.07 5.62
C ALA A 293 25.47 -20.11 4.44
N LYS A 294 25.19 -20.55 3.19
CA LYS A 294 25.32 -19.69 2.01
C LYS A 294 24.27 -18.59 2.03
N VAL A 295 23.03 -18.87 2.47
CA VAL A 295 21.97 -17.85 2.58
C VAL A 295 22.35 -16.78 3.60
N GLU A 296 22.91 -17.17 4.73
CA GLU A 296 23.40 -16.24 5.76
C GLU A 296 24.49 -15.31 5.20
N GLN A 297 25.47 -15.86 4.48
CA GLN A 297 26.51 -15.08 3.80
C GLN A 297 25.92 -14.11 2.75
N ILE A 298 24.92 -14.56 1.98
CA ILE A 298 24.25 -13.74 0.96
C ILE A 298 23.54 -12.55 1.59
N LEU A 299 22.86 -12.73 2.73
CA LEU A 299 22.19 -11.64 3.43
C LEU A 299 23.18 -10.55 3.88
N LEU A 300 24.34 -10.96 4.43
CA LEU A 300 25.42 -10.04 4.79
C LEU A 300 26.00 -9.34 3.55
N LEU A 301 26.19 -10.09 2.46
CA LEU A 301 26.68 -9.55 1.21
C LEU A 301 25.72 -8.49 0.62
N ILE A 302 24.42 -8.75 0.59
CA ILE A 302 23.42 -7.78 0.12
C ILE A 302 23.46 -6.50 0.98
N HIS A 303 23.62 -6.64 2.29
CA HIS A 303 23.79 -5.49 3.17
C HIS A 303 25.03 -4.67 2.82
N GLU A 304 26.19 -5.32 2.60
CA GLU A 304 27.42 -4.66 2.16
C GLU A 304 27.20 -3.86 0.87
N TYR A 305 26.57 -4.49 -0.13
CA TYR A 305 26.30 -3.83 -1.41
C TYR A 305 25.29 -2.69 -1.29
N ASN A 306 24.33 -2.78 -0.38
CA ASN A 306 23.43 -1.67 -0.09
C ASN A 306 24.18 -0.44 0.46
N LEU A 307 25.21 -0.64 1.29
CA LEU A 307 26.07 0.45 1.76
C LEU A 307 26.90 1.04 0.62
N ARG A 308 27.45 0.21 -0.26
CA ARG A 308 28.20 0.66 -1.44
C ARG A 308 27.36 1.50 -2.40
N VAL A 309 26.11 1.12 -2.64
CA VAL A 309 25.15 1.91 -3.45
C VAL A 309 24.88 3.29 -2.83
N LEU A 310 24.96 3.42 -1.51
CA LEU A 310 24.85 4.71 -0.81
C LEU A 310 26.17 5.50 -0.80
N GLY A 311 27.22 5.02 -1.48
CA GLY A 311 28.53 5.66 -1.56
C GLY A 311 29.42 5.38 -0.33
N ILE A 312 29.05 4.46 0.56
CA ILE A 312 29.86 4.07 1.71
C ILE A 312 30.87 3.02 1.26
N ASN A 313 32.15 3.37 1.34
CA ASN A 313 33.30 2.54 0.89
C ASN A 313 33.34 2.22 -0.61
N ASP A 314 32.57 2.94 -1.43
CA ASP A 314 32.60 2.80 -2.88
C ASP A 314 32.09 4.09 -3.54
N ALA A 315 32.97 4.79 -4.24
CA ALA A 315 32.63 6.05 -4.90
C ALA A 315 32.79 6.01 -6.44
N SER A 316 33.15 4.86 -7.02
CA SER A 316 33.57 4.77 -8.42
C SER A 316 32.83 3.75 -9.28
N ASN A 317 32.12 2.78 -8.69
CA ASN A 317 31.43 1.75 -9.44
C ASN A 317 30.01 2.19 -9.85
N THR A 318 29.60 1.79 -11.04
CA THR A 318 28.21 1.97 -11.48
C THR A 318 27.28 0.94 -10.83
N ASP A 319 25.99 1.24 -10.80
CA ASP A 319 24.97 0.29 -10.32
C ASP A 319 25.06 -1.07 -11.05
N ALA A 320 25.35 -1.04 -12.36
CA ALA A 320 25.50 -2.25 -13.16
C ALA A 320 26.74 -3.06 -12.76
N ASP A 321 27.86 -2.40 -12.46
CA ASP A 321 29.08 -3.08 -12.01
C ASP A 321 28.88 -3.72 -10.64
N LEU A 322 28.22 -2.99 -9.71
CA LEU A 322 27.87 -3.52 -8.40
C LEU A 322 26.96 -4.74 -8.50
N LEU A 323 25.94 -4.70 -9.39
CA LEU A 323 25.06 -5.84 -9.61
C LEU A 323 25.78 -7.03 -10.24
N LYS A 324 26.68 -6.82 -11.22
CA LYS A 324 27.48 -7.87 -11.82
C LYS A 324 28.35 -8.58 -10.78
N GLU A 325 29.05 -7.79 -9.96
CA GLU A 325 29.90 -8.32 -8.89
C GLU A 325 29.07 -9.09 -7.83
N LEU A 326 27.94 -8.53 -7.40
CA LEU A 326 27.03 -9.15 -6.43
C LEU A 326 26.52 -10.50 -6.95
N VAL A 327 26.05 -10.57 -8.20
CA VAL A 327 25.55 -11.80 -8.82
C VAL A 327 26.60 -12.89 -8.86
N VAL A 328 27.84 -12.54 -9.26
CA VAL A 328 28.95 -13.51 -9.25
C VAL A 328 29.16 -14.07 -7.84
N LYS A 329 29.21 -13.23 -6.80
CA LYS A 329 29.40 -13.65 -5.40
C LYS A 329 28.24 -14.48 -4.83
N ILE A 330 26.99 -14.17 -5.24
CA ILE A 330 25.82 -14.95 -4.82
C ILE A 330 25.81 -16.32 -5.47
N MET A 331 26.07 -16.38 -6.78
CA MET A 331 25.88 -17.58 -7.58
C MET A 331 27.12 -18.49 -7.65
N SER A 332 28.28 -18.04 -7.19
CA SER A 332 29.41 -18.90 -6.88
C SER A 332 29.17 -19.73 -5.62
#